data_4f9a69ce189c0a61750d64ab2ada5d9b
#
_entry.id   4f9a69ce189c0a61750d64ab2ada5d9b
#
_cell.length_a   1.000
_cell.length_b   1.000
_cell.length_c   1.000
_cell.angle_alpha   90.00
_cell.angle_beta   90.00
_cell.angle_gamma   90.00
#
_symmetry.space_group_name_H-M   'P 1'
#
loop_
_entity.id
_entity.type
_entity.pdbx_description
1 polymer ?
#
loop_
_entity_poly.entity_id
_entity_poly.type
_entity_poly.pdbx_seq_one_letter_code
_entity_poly.pdbx_strand_id
1 'polypeptide(L)'
;MEYKKDKRTKNLTMRDIHVGDWVQVWSETTERYSPPLKIISIHDDGTIYLVTSDEERCTPLEVDIKNVDALPITTELLQGFGFDVVQKSYPTDEYEVFYNGEKICELWVCDNLCTLETPWNSYEYFHEFIGFLYYTLPKTLKLEWKGVQ
;
A
#
# COMPACT_ATOMS: atom_id res chain seq x y z
N MET A 1 11.80 15.05 24.78
CA MET A 1 11.47 14.90 23.37
C MET A 1 10.23 14.02 23.23
N GLU A 2 9.15 14.60 22.76
CA GLU A 2 7.92 13.82 22.55
C GLU A 2 7.98 13.08 21.22
N TYR A 3 7.65 11.80 21.27
CA TYR A 3 7.51 11.02 20.05
C TYR A 3 6.26 11.47 19.32
N LYS A 4 6.44 11.81 18.05
CA LYS A 4 5.29 12.11 17.19
C LYS A 4 4.56 10.81 16.89
N LYS A 5 3.34 10.70 17.41
CA LYS A 5 2.50 9.52 17.17
C LYS A 5 1.86 9.61 15.79
N ASP A 6 1.70 8.46 15.17
CA ASP A 6 0.98 8.39 13.89
C ASP A 6 -0.49 8.69 14.12
N LYS A 7 -1.14 9.26 13.11
CA LYS A 7 -2.59 9.36 13.10
C LYS A 7 -3.14 8.19 12.31
N ARG A 8 -4.27 7.66 12.75
CA ARG A 8 -4.94 6.62 12.00
C ARG A 8 -5.42 7.16 10.65
N THR A 9 -5.21 6.36 9.61
CA THR A 9 -5.68 6.66 8.26
C THR A 9 -7.12 6.16 8.11
N LYS A 10 -7.39 5.32 7.15
CA LYS A 10 -8.72 4.78 6.90
C LYS A 10 -8.79 3.34 7.39
N ASN A 11 -9.62 3.08 8.40
CA ASN A 11 -9.87 1.71 8.86
C ASN A 11 -10.65 0.96 7.79
N LEU A 12 -10.17 -0.23 7.43
CA LEU A 12 -10.80 -1.06 6.43
C LEU A 12 -11.80 -2.02 7.07
N THR A 13 -12.85 -2.33 6.33
CA THR A 13 -13.85 -3.31 6.76
C THR A 13 -13.63 -4.62 6.01
N MET A 14 -14.34 -5.66 6.42
CA MET A 14 -14.25 -6.97 5.76
C MET A 14 -14.66 -6.90 4.28
N ARG A 15 -15.44 -5.90 3.89
CA ARG A 15 -15.86 -5.70 2.50
C ARG A 15 -14.81 -5.03 1.64
N ASP A 16 -13.86 -4.35 2.27
CA ASP A 16 -12.85 -3.57 1.57
C ASP A 16 -11.60 -4.38 1.22
N ILE A 17 -11.42 -5.54 1.85
CA ILE A 17 -10.16 -6.28 1.78
C ILE A 17 -10.29 -7.58 0.99
N HIS A 18 -9.16 -7.99 0.40
CA HIS A 18 -9.03 -9.24 -0.34
C HIS A 18 -7.69 -9.88 -0.02
N VAL A 19 -7.63 -11.20 -0.11
CA VAL A 19 -6.35 -11.91 0.00
C VAL A 19 -5.43 -11.40 -1.11
N GLY A 20 -4.21 -11.04 -0.74
CA GLY A 20 -3.24 -10.43 -1.65
C GLY A 20 -3.11 -8.93 -1.53
N ASP A 21 -4.03 -8.27 -0.81
CA ASP A 21 -3.94 -6.83 -0.57
C ASP A 21 -2.79 -6.51 0.39
N TRP A 22 -2.17 -5.36 0.17
CA TRP A 22 -1.18 -4.81 1.07
C TRP A 22 -1.81 -3.69 1.88
N VAL A 23 -1.68 -3.79 3.20
CA VAL A 23 -2.30 -2.88 4.18
C VAL A 23 -1.30 -2.58 5.29
N GLN A 24 -1.71 -1.77 6.26
CA GLN A 24 -0.92 -1.55 7.48
C GLN A 24 -1.76 -1.88 8.71
N VAL A 25 -1.10 -2.24 9.78
CA VAL A 25 -1.74 -2.61 11.03
C VAL A 25 -1.46 -1.55 12.09
N TRP A 26 -2.52 -1.06 12.72
CA TRP A 26 -2.44 -0.09 13.79
C TRP A 26 -2.21 -0.78 15.12
N SER A 27 -1.22 -0.28 15.88
CA SER A 27 -0.98 -0.72 17.25
C SER A 27 -1.58 0.29 18.23
N GLU A 28 -2.59 -0.12 18.97
CA GLU A 28 -3.22 0.74 19.98
C GLU A 28 -2.26 1.06 21.13
N THR A 29 -1.35 0.14 21.42
CA THR A 29 -0.38 0.30 22.51
C THR A 29 0.65 1.38 22.21
N THR A 30 1.22 1.35 21.01
CA THR A 30 2.27 2.28 20.59
C THR A 30 1.74 3.47 19.78
N GLU A 31 0.50 3.40 19.32
CA GLU A 31 -0.13 4.38 18.42
C GLU A 31 0.73 4.60 17.18
N ARG A 32 1.19 3.49 16.59
CA ARG A 32 2.01 3.47 15.38
C ARG A 32 1.55 2.38 14.44
N TYR A 33 1.93 2.53 13.19
CA TYR A 33 1.65 1.55 12.16
C TYR A 33 2.79 0.56 11.97
N SER A 34 2.43 -0.63 11.56
CA SER A 34 3.38 -1.61 11.03
C SER A 34 3.90 -1.13 9.67
N PRO A 35 5.02 -1.70 9.19
CA PRO A 35 5.35 -1.63 7.77
C PRO A 35 4.22 -2.24 6.94
N PRO A 36 4.21 -2.06 5.61
CA PRO A 36 3.23 -2.73 4.76
C PRO A 36 3.24 -4.24 4.96
N LEU A 37 2.05 -4.82 5.05
CA LEU A 37 1.86 -6.26 5.26
C LEU A 37 0.87 -6.79 4.23
N LYS A 38 1.11 -8.01 3.77
CA LYS A 38 0.25 -8.65 2.77
C LYS A 38 -0.75 -9.57 3.45
N ILE A 39 -2.02 -9.44 3.09
CA ILE A 39 -3.09 -10.29 3.62
C ILE A 39 -3.01 -11.67 2.95
N ILE A 40 -2.91 -12.71 3.77
CA ILE A 40 -2.88 -14.10 3.28
C ILE A 40 -4.12 -14.89 3.63
N SER A 41 -4.88 -14.45 4.64
CA SER A 41 -6.07 -15.17 5.08
C SER A 41 -7.05 -14.21 5.74
N ILE A 42 -8.34 -14.39 5.46
CA ILE A 42 -9.43 -13.57 6.02
C ILE A 42 -10.46 -14.53 6.58
N HIS A 43 -10.80 -14.35 7.86
CA HIS A 43 -11.76 -15.20 8.55
C HIS A 43 -13.06 -14.45 8.86
N ASP A 44 -14.16 -15.15 8.86
CA ASP A 44 -15.49 -14.56 9.05
C ASP A 44 -15.68 -13.86 10.40
N ASP A 45 -14.90 -14.25 11.41
CA ASP A 45 -14.94 -13.63 12.73
C ASP A 45 -14.18 -12.31 12.83
N GLY A 46 -13.60 -11.85 11.72
CA GLY A 46 -12.80 -10.62 11.68
C GLY A 46 -11.32 -10.82 11.94
N THR A 47 -10.86 -12.07 12.04
CA THR A 47 -9.42 -12.36 12.21
C THR A 47 -8.73 -12.34 10.87
N ILE A 48 -7.63 -11.59 10.77
CA ILE A 48 -6.85 -11.40 9.54
C ILE A 48 -5.43 -11.89 9.78
N TYR A 49 -4.89 -12.67 8.85
CA TYR A 49 -3.50 -13.10 8.90
C TYR A 49 -2.70 -12.40 7.81
N LEU A 50 -1.53 -11.85 8.19
CA LEU A 50 -0.70 -11.06 7.30
C LEU A 50 0.76 -11.49 7.40
N VAL A 51 1.51 -11.25 6.33
CA VAL A 51 2.95 -11.54 6.28
C VAL A 51 3.72 -10.36 5.71
N THR A 52 5.02 -10.29 6.03
CA THR A 52 5.91 -9.27 5.49
C THR A 52 6.40 -9.61 4.09
N SER A 53 6.46 -10.91 3.77
CA SER A 53 6.89 -11.40 2.46
C SER A 53 6.28 -12.78 2.21
N ASP A 54 6.40 -13.26 0.97
CA ASP A 54 5.94 -14.61 0.59
C ASP A 54 6.93 -15.71 0.96
N GLU A 55 7.99 -15.40 1.70
CA GLU A 55 8.97 -16.40 2.13
C GLU A 55 8.34 -17.38 3.11
N GLU A 56 8.64 -18.68 2.92
CA GLU A 56 8.11 -19.76 3.75
C GLU A 56 8.46 -19.62 5.23
N ARG A 57 9.49 -18.83 5.54
CA ARG A 57 9.97 -18.63 6.91
C ARG A 57 9.26 -17.52 7.67
N CYS A 58 8.38 -16.78 7.00
CA CYS A 58 7.64 -15.71 7.66
C CYS A 58 6.54 -16.30 8.54
N THR A 59 6.55 -15.91 9.82
CA THR A 59 5.45 -16.24 10.71
C THR A 59 4.32 -15.24 10.49
N PRO A 60 3.11 -15.71 10.15
CA PRO A 60 1.99 -14.81 9.97
C PRO A 60 1.64 -14.04 11.24
N LEU A 61 1.28 -12.77 11.08
CA LEU A 61 0.76 -11.94 12.16
C LEU A 61 -0.77 -12.08 12.17
N GLU A 62 -1.33 -12.37 13.33
CA GLU A 62 -2.77 -12.48 13.52
C GLU A 62 -3.29 -11.18 14.13
N VAL A 63 -4.25 -10.52 13.46
CA VAL A 63 -4.84 -9.28 13.95
C VAL A 63 -6.35 -9.27 13.75
N ASP A 64 -7.03 -8.39 14.48
CA ASP A 64 -8.45 -8.12 14.28
C ASP A 64 -8.63 -7.06 13.19
N ILE A 65 -9.68 -7.19 12.37
CA ILE A 65 -9.98 -6.25 11.29
C ILE A 65 -10.06 -4.79 11.78
N LYS A 66 -10.43 -4.56 13.02
CA LYS A 66 -10.50 -3.20 13.58
C LYS A 66 -9.15 -2.49 13.58
N ASN A 67 -8.06 -3.24 13.49
CA ASN A 67 -6.69 -2.69 13.47
C ASN A 67 -6.06 -2.69 12.07
N VAL A 68 -6.82 -3.06 11.05
CA VAL A 68 -6.34 -3.08 9.65
C VAL A 68 -6.74 -1.78 8.98
N ASP A 69 -5.74 -0.99 8.61
CA ASP A 69 -5.94 0.32 7.99
C ASP A 69 -5.33 0.36 6.58
N ALA A 70 -5.89 1.23 5.75
CA ALA A 70 -5.43 1.42 4.39
C ALA A 70 -4.05 2.06 4.36
N LEU A 71 -3.22 1.63 3.39
CA LEU A 71 -1.93 2.27 3.11
C LEU A 71 -2.19 3.48 2.20
N PRO A 72 -1.91 4.70 2.66
CA PRO A 72 -1.97 5.87 1.78
C PRO A 72 -0.87 5.77 0.72
N ILE A 73 -1.19 6.17 -0.50
CA ILE A 73 -0.21 6.17 -1.57
C ILE A 73 0.75 7.34 -1.37
N THR A 74 2.05 7.04 -1.38
CA THR A 74 3.12 8.05 -1.31
C THR A 74 4.21 7.66 -2.30
N THR A 75 5.10 8.60 -2.61
CA THR A 75 6.24 8.29 -3.48
C THR A 75 7.13 7.23 -2.84
N GLU A 76 7.35 7.32 -1.53
CA GLU A 76 8.16 6.36 -0.77
C GLU A 76 7.54 4.97 -0.78
N LEU A 77 6.22 4.87 -0.65
CA LEU A 77 5.52 3.58 -0.70
C LEU A 77 5.70 2.92 -2.05
N LEU A 78 5.50 3.67 -3.13
CA LEU A 78 5.67 3.14 -4.49
C LEU A 78 7.09 2.68 -4.74
N GLN A 79 8.08 3.48 -4.34
CA GLN A 79 9.49 3.13 -4.48
C GLN A 79 9.83 1.87 -3.67
N GLY A 80 9.25 1.75 -2.46
CA GLY A 80 9.46 0.57 -1.61
C GLY A 80 8.90 -0.71 -2.21
N PHE A 81 7.92 -0.62 -3.10
CA PHE A 81 7.39 -1.76 -3.86
C PHE A 81 8.09 -1.97 -5.21
N GLY A 82 9.10 -1.16 -5.52
CA GLY A 82 9.89 -1.34 -6.73
C GLY A 82 9.43 -0.55 -7.94
N PHE A 83 8.52 0.41 -7.75
CA PHE A 83 8.11 1.30 -8.82
C PHE A 83 9.08 2.47 -8.94
N ASP A 84 9.34 2.92 -10.17
CA ASP A 84 10.11 4.13 -10.42
C ASP A 84 9.15 5.32 -10.51
N VAL A 85 9.41 6.36 -9.73
CA VAL A 85 8.57 7.55 -9.70
C VAL A 85 9.42 8.72 -10.19
N VAL A 86 9.05 9.29 -11.33
CA VAL A 86 9.82 10.33 -12.01
C VAL A 86 9.01 11.60 -12.12
N GLN A 87 9.54 12.72 -11.64
CA GLN A 87 8.91 14.01 -11.78
C GLN A 87 8.89 14.43 -13.26
N LYS A 88 7.72 14.87 -13.75
CA LYS A 88 7.56 15.20 -15.18
C LYS A 88 8.41 16.39 -15.60
N SER A 89 8.22 17.51 -14.95
CA SER A 89 9.01 18.70 -15.24
C SER A 89 8.96 19.63 -14.02
N TYR A 90 10.06 20.27 -13.75
CA TYR A 90 10.15 21.18 -12.61
C TYR A 90 9.69 22.58 -13.02
N PRO A 91 8.94 23.32 -12.17
CA PRO A 91 8.30 22.85 -10.95
C PRO A 91 6.92 22.25 -11.25
N THR A 92 6.69 21.04 -10.80
CA THR A 92 5.37 20.42 -10.93
C THR A 92 5.17 19.41 -9.79
N ASP A 93 3.90 19.20 -9.44
CA ASP A 93 3.49 18.18 -8.49
C ASP A 93 3.05 16.91 -9.21
N GLU A 94 3.36 16.80 -10.49
CA GLU A 94 3.03 15.64 -11.31
C GLU A 94 4.22 14.73 -11.48
N TYR A 95 3.99 13.42 -11.31
CA TYR A 95 5.00 12.37 -11.47
C TYR A 95 4.49 11.28 -12.40
N GLU A 96 5.42 10.60 -13.05
CA GLU A 96 5.11 9.42 -13.82
C GLU A 96 5.58 8.19 -13.06
N VAL A 97 4.75 7.14 -13.04
CA VAL A 97 5.04 5.89 -12.33
C VAL A 97 5.32 4.80 -13.34
N PHE A 98 6.49 4.17 -13.21
CA PHE A 98 6.96 3.11 -14.10
C PHE A 98 7.19 1.82 -13.34
N TYR A 99 6.97 0.71 -14.02
CA TYR A 99 7.34 -0.61 -13.53
C TYR A 99 8.09 -1.35 -14.64
N ASN A 100 9.33 -1.78 -14.36
CA ASN A 100 10.20 -2.42 -15.36
C ASN A 100 10.33 -1.61 -16.65
N GLY A 101 10.42 -0.29 -16.53
CA GLY A 101 10.60 0.60 -17.68
C GLY A 101 9.33 0.98 -18.41
N GLU A 102 8.18 0.41 -18.04
CA GLU A 102 6.90 0.76 -18.66
C GLU A 102 6.12 1.72 -17.77
N LYS A 103 5.58 2.79 -18.38
CA LYS A 103 4.72 3.73 -17.70
C LYS A 103 3.39 3.06 -17.38
N ILE A 104 2.98 3.10 -16.10
CA ILE A 104 1.75 2.48 -15.63
C ILE A 104 0.66 3.52 -15.40
N CYS A 105 1.02 4.62 -14.75
CA CYS A 105 0.05 5.63 -14.34
C CYS A 105 0.76 6.93 -14.00
N GLU A 106 -0.01 7.92 -13.59
CA GLU A 106 0.50 9.21 -13.13
C GLU A 106 0.20 9.40 -11.66
N LEU A 107 1.07 10.13 -10.97
CA LEU A 107 0.91 10.45 -9.56
C LEU A 107 0.84 11.96 -9.40
N TRP A 108 -0.20 12.43 -8.73
CA TRP A 108 -0.37 13.83 -8.35
C TRP A 108 -0.14 13.99 -6.86
N VAL A 109 0.67 14.96 -6.49
CA VAL A 109 0.96 15.28 -5.08
C VAL A 109 0.43 16.69 -4.80
N CYS A 110 -0.49 16.80 -3.85
CA CYS A 110 -1.05 18.08 -3.46
C CYS A 110 -1.24 18.08 -1.93
N ASP A 111 -0.59 19.04 -1.26
CA ASP A 111 -0.71 19.22 0.21
C ASP A 111 -0.56 17.91 1.00
N ASN A 112 0.45 17.10 0.68
CA ASN A 112 0.72 15.80 1.31
C ASN A 112 -0.28 14.70 0.95
N LEU A 113 -1.22 14.97 0.04
CA LEU A 113 -2.11 13.96 -0.50
C LEU A 113 -1.57 13.52 -1.85
N CYS A 114 -1.47 12.20 -2.02
CA CYS A 114 -1.05 11.61 -3.27
C CYS A 114 -2.22 10.88 -3.91
N THR A 115 -2.43 11.12 -5.20
CA THR A 115 -3.48 10.45 -5.95
C THR A 115 -2.87 9.82 -7.20
N LEU A 116 -3.05 8.51 -7.35
CA LEU A 116 -2.66 7.81 -8.57
C LEU A 116 -3.80 7.91 -9.57
N GLU A 117 -3.46 8.35 -10.79
CA GLU A 117 -4.44 8.48 -11.86
C GLU A 117 -4.15 7.50 -12.99
N THR A 118 -5.17 6.73 -13.35
CA THR A 118 -5.18 5.86 -14.51
C THR A 118 -6.20 6.42 -15.51
N PRO A 119 -6.25 5.92 -16.75
CA PRO A 119 -7.26 6.39 -17.71
C PRO A 119 -8.71 6.22 -17.23
N TRP A 120 -8.96 5.36 -16.26
CA TRP A 120 -10.30 5.04 -15.81
C TRP A 120 -10.64 5.50 -14.41
N ASN A 121 -9.67 5.54 -13.49
CA ASN A 121 -9.93 5.81 -12.08
C ASN A 121 -8.80 6.56 -11.40
N SER A 122 -9.12 7.15 -10.25
CA SER A 122 -8.15 7.75 -9.34
C SER A 122 -8.09 6.93 -8.05
N TYR A 123 -6.91 6.76 -7.48
CA TYR A 123 -6.70 5.96 -6.27
C TYR A 123 -5.92 6.75 -5.22
N GLU A 124 -6.42 6.76 -4.00
CA GLU A 124 -5.75 7.39 -2.85
C GLU A 124 -5.08 6.36 -1.94
N TYR A 125 -5.55 5.10 -1.98
CA TYR A 125 -5.07 4.03 -1.12
C TYR A 125 -4.56 2.86 -1.95
N PHE A 126 -3.50 2.23 -1.43
CA PHE A 126 -2.79 1.19 -2.18
C PHE A 126 -3.65 -0.03 -2.46
N HIS A 127 -4.49 -0.45 -1.51
CA HIS A 127 -5.33 -1.64 -1.72
C HIS A 127 -6.29 -1.47 -2.90
N GLU A 128 -6.74 -0.25 -3.17
CA GLU A 128 -7.59 0.05 -4.33
C GLU A 128 -6.80 -0.07 -5.64
N PHE A 129 -5.53 0.34 -5.59
CA PHE A 129 -4.64 0.32 -6.75
C PHE A 129 -4.17 -1.09 -7.12
N ILE A 130 -4.08 -1.99 -6.15
CA ILE A 130 -3.62 -3.37 -6.37
C ILE A 130 -4.49 -4.10 -7.39
N GLY A 131 -5.80 -3.90 -7.34
CA GLY A 131 -6.71 -4.50 -8.31
C GLY A 131 -6.39 -4.08 -9.75
N PHE A 132 -6.09 -2.80 -9.95
CA PHE A 132 -5.67 -2.28 -11.26
C PHE A 132 -4.34 -2.91 -11.70
N LEU A 133 -3.40 -3.05 -10.78
CA LEU A 133 -2.10 -3.65 -11.07
C LEU A 133 -2.23 -5.10 -11.55
N TYR A 134 -3.03 -5.90 -10.86
CA TYR A 134 -3.23 -7.29 -11.23
C TYR A 134 -3.95 -7.45 -12.56
N TYR A 135 -4.72 -6.46 -12.96
CA TYR A 135 -5.44 -6.48 -14.24
C TYR A 135 -4.56 -6.04 -15.41
N THR A 136 -3.67 -5.06 -15.20
CA THR A 136 -2.90 -4.43 -16.28
C THR A 136 -1.48 -4.97 -16.44
N LEU A 137 -0.90 -5.52 -15.38
CA LEU A 137 0.46 -6.03 -15.42
C LEU A 137 0.48 -7.55 -15.64
N PRO A 138 1.63 -8.10 -16.07
CA PRO A 138 1.74 -9.54 -16.30
C PRO A 138 1.36 -10.36 -15.07
N LYS A 139 0.77 -11.54 -15.30
CA LYS A 139 0.39 -12.45 -14.21
C LYS A 139 1.57 -12.91 -13.35
N THR A 140 2.78 -12.69 -13.82
CA THR A 140 4.01 -13.02 -13.10
C THR A 140 4.42 -11.93 -12.12
N LEU A 141 3.69 -10.80 -12.08
CA LEU A 141 4.00 -9.71 -11.16
C LEU A 141 3.84 -10.17 -9.72
N LYS A 142 4.89 -10.02 -8.95
CA LYS A 142 4.85 -10.21 -7.51
C LYS A 142 5.25 -8.91 -6.85
N LEU A 143 4.32 -8.31 -6.10
CA LEU A 143 4.63 -7.13 -5.32
C LEU A 143 5.30 -7.57 -4.03
N GLU A 144 6.47 -7.01 -3.75
CA GLU A 144 7.21 -7.26 -2.52
C GLU A 144 7.63 -5.93 -1.92
N TRP A 145 7.40 -5.78 -0.63
CA TRP A 145 7.84 -4.60 0.08
C TRP A 145 9.32 -4.76 0.42
N LYS A 146 10.14 -3.90 -0.16
CA LYS A 146 11.60 -3.92 0.04
C LYS A 146 12.09 -2.79 0.97
N GLY A 147 11.16 -1.95 1.40
CA GLY A 147 11.49 -0.80 2.21
C GLY A 147 12.01 0.37 1.41
N VAL A 148 12.14 1.50 2.07
CA VAL A 148 12.68 2.73 1.48
C VAL A 148 14.20 2.65 1.56
N GLN A 149 14.86 2.78 0.42
CA GLN A 149 16.32 2.80 0.35
C GLN A 149 16.85 4.21 0.33
#